data_09aa9f956f054b174929291cde01a308
#
_entry.id   09aa9f956f054b174929291cde01a308
#
_cell.length_a   1.000
_cell.length_b   1.000
_cell.length_c   1.000
_cell.angle_alpha   90.00
_cell.angle_beta   90.00
_cell.angle_gamma   90.00
#
_symmetry.space_group_name_H-M   'P 1'
#
loop_
_entity.id
_entity.type
_entity.pdbx_description
1 polymer ?
#
loop_
_entity_poly.entity_id
_entity_poly.type
_entity_poly.pdbx_seq_one_letter_code
_entity_poly.pdbx_strand_id
1 'polypeptide(L)'
;MDLGLRDKAVLVVGASGGIGAATARRLAAEGAHVALLARGKAELTALATELGAGGARALALAADAAAPGALDAAVAAATGHFGALHGLAVIAGPMGARAPFHELRDEDWERYFRYSLMIAVAACRAAIPELCKVEGGAVVLTSAYSLRAQKPALIGYTAFKAAIASMAKNLAKTYGSQGVRVNCIAPGVIEKDVQNSRELAQRYGVAEERARYEYVRREFGMEVALARAGRHAEFADPIAFLLSARASYVTGALLNIDGGTDF
;
A
#
# COMPACT_ATOMS: atom_id res chain seq x y z
N MET A 1 12.34 -2.75 18.49
CA MET A 1 13.48 -2.59 17.53
C MET A 1 13.38 -1.19 16.99
N ASP A 2 14.41 -0.40 17.09
CA ASP A 2 14.49 0.91 16.42
C ASP A 2 14.67 0.71 14.91
N LEU A 3 13.75 1.23 14.11
CA LEU A 3 13.78 1.14 12.66
C LEU A 3 14.68 2.22 12.01
N GLY A 4 15.11 3.23 12.76
CA GLY A 4 15.92 4.34 12.22
C GLY A 4 15.12 5.24 11.27
N LEU A 5 13.82 5.38 11.51
CA LEU A 5 12.93 6.22 10.70
C LEU A 5 12.71 7.63 11.27
N ARG A 6 13.29 7.93 12.45
CA ARG A 6 13.19 9.26 13.07
C ARG A 6 13.67 10.34 12.10
N ASP A 7 12.87 11.38 11.97
CA ASP A 7 13.08 12.55 11.10
C ASP A 7 13.15 12.21 9.57
N LYS A 8 12.87 10.97 9.18
CA LYS A 8 12.78 10.58 7.77
C LYS A 8 11.40 10.94 7.21
N ALA A 9 11.37 11.62 6.08
CA ALA A 9 10.12 11.99 5.39
C ALA A 9 9.67 10.88 4.45
N VAL A 10 8.41 10.45 4.58
CA VAL A 10 7.80 9.38 3.76
C VAL A 10 6.50 9.87 3.14
N LEU A 11 6.33 9.70 1.84
CA LEU A 11 5.06 9.90 1.15
C LEU A 11 4.24 8.60 1.12
N VAL A 12 3.02 8.64 1.67
CA VAL A 12 2.07 7.52 1.64
C VAL A 12 0.93 7.85 0.67
N VAL A 13 0.87 7.13 -0.45
CA VAL A 13 -0.18 7.26 -1.46
C VAL A 13 -1.29 6.26 -1.15
N GLY A 14 -2.51 6.74 -0.92
CA GLY A 14 -3.65 5.95 -0.46
C GLY A 14 -3.83 5.98 1.06
N ALA A 15 -3.51 7.12 1.69
CA ALA A 15 -3.43 7.27 3.15
C ALA A 15 -4.78 7.48 3.87
N SER A 16 -5.91 7.63 3.17
CA SER A 16 -7.20 7.99 3.80
C SER A 16 -7.83 6.87 4.65
N GLY A 17 -7.33 5.64 4.60
CA GLY A 17 -7.88 4.53 5.37
C GLY A 17 -7.11 3.23 5.21
N GLY A 18 -7.60 2.18 5.85
CA GLY A 18 -7.06 0.82 5.71
C GLY A 18 -5.55 0.72 5.98
N ILE A 19 -4.87 -0.05 5.15
CA ILE A 19 -3.41 -0.25 5.25
C ILE A 19 -2.65 1.09 5.17
N GLY A 20 -3.09 2.03 4.30
CA GLY A 20 -2.41 3.31 4.13
C GLY A 20 -2.41 4.17 5.39
N ALA A 21 -3.57 4.31 6.04
CA ALA A 21 -3.67 5.04 7.31
C ALA A 21 -2.90 4.32 8.45
N ALA A 22 -2.97 2.98 8.50
CA ALA A 22 -2.20 2.20 9.46
C ALA A 22 -0.68 2.37 9.25
N THR A 23 -0.23 2.38 7.98
CA THR A 23 1.17 2.65 7.62
C THR A 23 1.60 4.04 8.08
N ALA A 24 0.77 5.06 7.84
CA ALA A 24 1.07 6.42 8.28
C ALA A 24 1.23 6.51 9.82
N ARG A 25 0.32 5.88 10.58
CA ARG A 25 0.42 5.78 12.04
C ARG A 25 1.69 5.06 12.48
N ARG A 26 2.01 3.94 11.85
CA ARG A 26 3.21 3.18 12.19
C ARG A 26 4.49 3.98 11.93
N LEU A 27 4.58 4.65 10.79
CA LEU A 27 5.72 5.51 10.46
C LEU A 27 5.86 6.67 11.46
N ALA A 28 4.75 7.34 11.79
CA ALA A 28 4.75 8.41 12.77
C ALA A 28 5.17 7.93 14.18
N ALA A 29 4.73 6.74 14.61
CA ALA A 29 5.16 6.13 15.87
C ALA A 29 6.66 5.81 15.92
N GLU A 30 7.31 5.62 14.78
CA GLU A 30 8.77 5.49 14.63
C GLU A 30 9.48 6.85 14.50
N GLY A 31 8.74 7.97 14.64
CA GLY A 31 9.28 9.32 14.56
C GLY A 31 9.48 9.86 13.14
N ALA A 32 8.92 9.21 12.13
CA ALA A 32 8.97 9.68 10.75
C ALA A 32 8.02 10.87 10.52
N HIS A 33 8.36 11.72 9.57
CA HIS A 33 7.47 12.74 9.02
C HIS A 33 6.66 12.13 7.86
N VAL A 34 5.35 12.41 7.76
CA VAL A 34 4.48 11.70 6.82
C VAL A 34 3.69 12.66 5.95
N ALA A 35 3.90 12.61 4.62
CA ALA A 35 3.01 13.20 3.64
C ALA A 35 1.91 12.18 3.31
N LEU A 36 0.64 12.60 3.39
CA LEU A 36 -0.54 11.77 3.27
C LEU A 36 -1.29 12.14 2.00
N LEU A 37 -1.26 11.32 0.97
CA LEU A 37 -1.96 11.58 -0.29
C LEU A 37 -3.17 10.65 -0.45
N ALA A 38 -4.35 11.23 -0.61
CA ALA A 38 -5.58 10.55 -1.03
C ALA A 38 -6.65 11.57 -1.45
N ARG A 39 -7.82 11.10 -1.91
CA ARG A 39 -8.94 11.96 -2.32
C ARG A 39 -9.73 12.54 -1.13
N GLY A 40 -9.87 11.77 -0.06
CA GLY A 40 -10.68 12.13 1.11
C GLY A 40 -10.00 13.21 1.95
N LYS A 41 -10.37 14.48 1.75
CA LYS A 41 -9.78 15.62 2.47
C LYS A 41 -10.05 15.57 3.96
N ALA A 42 -11.26 15.21 4.38
CA ALA A 42 -11.64 15.16 5.79
C ALA A 42 -10.84 14.10 6.56
N GLU A 43 -10.76 12.89 6.01
CA GLU A 43 -10.03 11.77 6.57
C GLU A 43 -8.53 12.07 6.66
N LEU A 44 -7.96 12.69 5.62
CA LEU A 44 -6.53 13.08 5.64
C LEU A 44 -6.25 14.16 6.67
N THR A 45 -7.14 15.16 6.79
CA THR A 45 -6.98 16.22 7.80
C THR A 45 -7.08 15.65 9.22
N ALA A 46 -8.06 14.78 9.46
CA ALA A 46 -8.20 14.11 10.76
C ALA A 46 -6.96 13.28 11.11
N LEU A 47 -6.46 12.48 10.15
CA LEU A 47 -5.25 11.68 10.35
C LEU A 47 -4.02 12.57 10.58
N ALA A 48 -3.83 13.62 9.81
CA ALA A 48 -2.70 14.54 10.01
C ALA A 48 -2.74 15.22 11.39
N THR A 49 -3.94 15.61 11.86
CA THR A 49 -4.14 16.15 13.21
C THR A 49 -3.81 15.11 14.29
N GLU A 50 -4.28 13.89 14.13
CA GLU A 50 -3.97 12.76 15.03
C GLU A 50 -2.45 12.53 15.14
N LEU A 51 -1.76 12.44 13.99
CA LEU A 51 -0.31 12.22 13.96
C LEU A 51 0.46 13.40 14.57
N GLY A 52 0.00 14.63 14.31
CA GLY A 52 0.57 15.86 14.89
C GLY A 52 0.45 15.93 16.41
N ALA A 53 -0.68 15.50 16.97
CA ALA A 53 -0.87 15.38 18.40
C ALA A 53 0.11 14.37 19.06
N GLY A 54 0.55 13.37 18.31
CA GLY A 54 1.59 12.42 18.70
C GLY A 54 3.03 12.93 18.50
N GLY A 55 3.22 14.19 18.05
CA GLY A 55 4.54 14.81 17.85
C GLY A 55 5.15 14.59 16.46
N ALA A 56 4.50 13.89 15.55
CA ALA A 56 4.98 13.72 14.18
C ALA A 56 4.61 14.93 13.32
N ARG A 57 5.49 15.33 12.38
CA ARG A 57 5.12 16.28 11.33
C ARG A 57 4.33 15.54 10.25
N ALA A 58 3.09 15.97 9.98
CA ALA A 58 2.22 15.36 8.99
C ALA A 58 1.69 16.41 8.01
N LEU A 59 1.68 16.08 6.70
CA LEU A 59 1.22 16.93 5.62
C LEU A 59 0.07 16.24 4.88
N ALA A 60 -1.14 16.79 4.95
CA ALA A 60 -2.30 16.28 4.22
C ALA A 60 -2.34 16.85 2.79
N LEU A 61 -2.40 15.98 1.78
CA LEU A 61 -2.42 16.30 0.35
C LEU A 61 -3.68 15.67 -0.27
N ALA A 62 -4.75 16.45 -0.36
CA ALA A 62 -6.02 15.96 -0.91
C ALA A 62 -5.99 16.06 -2.45
N ALA A 63 -5.76 14.94 -3.14
CA ALA A 63 -5.78 14.86 -4.60
C ALA A 63 -6.11 13.44 -5.09
N ASP A 64 -6.59 13.35 -6.34
CA ASP A 64 -6.66 12.06 -7.03
C ASP A 64 -5.27 11.71 -7.57
N ALA A 65 -4.67 10.65 -7.04
CA ALA A 65 -3.35 10.17 -7.47
C ALA A 65 -3.30 9.76 -8.97
N ALA A 66 -4.48 9.51 -9.60
CA ALA A 66 -4.56 9.23 -11.03
C ALA A 66 -4.71 10.49 -11.90
N ALA A 67 -4.82 11.68 -11.30
CA ALA A 67 -4.87 12.91 -12.06
C ALA A 67 -3.47 13.28 -12.58
N PRO A 68 -3.37 13.84 -13.81
CA PRO A 68 -2.10 14.29 -14.38
C PRO A 68 -1.37 15.27 -13.45
N GLY A 69 -0.08 15.06 -13.19
CA GLY A 69 0.75 15.93 -12.36
C GLY A 69 0.51 15.85 -10.84
N ALA A 70 -0.52 15.12 -10.39
CA ALA A 70 -0.85 15.06 -8.95
C ALA A 70 0.27 14.47 -8.11
N LEU A 71 0.97 13.46 -8.61
CA LEU A 71 2.08 12.82 -7.90
C LEU A 71 3.36 13.66 -7.94
N ASP A 72 3.62 14.36 -9.03
CA ASP A 72 4.72 15.33 -9.11
C ASP A 72 4.50 16.46 -8.09
N ALA A 73 3.28 17.02 -8.03
CA ALA A 73 2.91 18.03 -7.05
C ALA A 73 3.01 17.51 -5.59
N ALA A 74 2.59 16.27 -5.34
CA ALA A 74 2.67 15.68 -4.01
C ALA A 74 4.11 15.46 -3.55
N VAL A 75 5.00 15.00 -4.43
CA VAL A 75 6.43 14.84 -4.13
C VAL A 75 7.07 16.19 -3.87
N ALA A 76 6.81 17.19 -4.74
CA ALA A 76 7.34 18.55 -4.57
C ALA A 76 6.86 19.18 -3.25
N ALA A 77 5.56 19.02 -2.89
CA ALA A 77 5.01 19.50 -1.63
C ALA A 77 5.66 18.80 -0.42
N ALA A 78 5.84 17.48 -0.47
CA ALA A 78 6.49 16.73 0.60
C ALA A 78 7.95 17.15 0.78
N THR A 79 8.71 17.24 -0.31
CA THR A 79 10.12 17.66 -0.30
C THR A 79 10.25 19.11 0.17
N GLY A 80 9.41 20.01 -0.30
CA GLY A 80 9.41 21.42 0.14
C GLY A 80 9.05 21.59 1.62
N HIS A 81 8.12 20.78 2.13
CA HIS A 81 7.67 20.86 3.53
C HIS A 81 8.66 20.23 4.53
N PHE A 82 9.27 19.12 4.17
CA PHE A 82 10.16 18.36 5.07
C PHE A 82 11.65 18.56 4.78
N GLY A 83 12.00 19.19 3.66
CA GLY A 83 13.38 19.42 3.21
C GLY A 83 13.96 18.29 2.36
N ALA A 84 13.46 17.06 2.49
CA ALA A 84 13.88 15.89 1.71
C ALA A 84 12.75 14.85 1.67
N LEU A 85 12.87 13.88 0.74
CA LEU A 85 12.02 12.68 0.72
C LEU A 85 12.91 11.45 0.88
N HIS A 86 12.62 10.58 1.86
CA HIS A 86 13.39 9.39 2.16
C HIS A 86 12.66 8.10 1.81
N GLY A 87 11.32 8.15 1.73
CA GLY A 87 10.52 6.96 1.46
C GLY A 87 9.26 7.24 0.65
N LEU A 88 8.83 6.24 -0.12
CA LEU A 88 7.56 6.22 -0.83
C LEU A 88 6.83 4.90 -0.53
N ALA A 89 5.59 4.99 -0.04
CA ALA A 89 4.68 3.84 0.08
C ALA A 89 3.47 4.05 -0.84
N VAL A 90 3.29 3.18 -1.84
CA VAL A 90 2.13 3.21 -2.74
C VAL A 90 1.17 2.11 -2.35
N ILE A 91 0.12 2.49 -1.61
CA ILE A 91 -0.91 1.57 -1.08
C ILE A 91 -2.22 1.68 -1.90
N ALA A 92 -2.29 2.66 -2.79
CA ALA A 92 -3.45 2.90 -3.64
C ALA A 92 -3.68 1.78 -4.66
N GLY A 93 -4.93 1.58 -5.01
CA GLY A 93 -5.36 0.68 -6.07
C GLY A 93 -6.61 -0.10 -5.64
N PRO A 94 -7.80 0.23 -6.17
CA PRO A 94 -9.03 -0.49 -5.86
C PRO A 94 -9.00 -1.88 -6.46
N MET A 95 -9.66 -2.82 -5.78
CA MET A 95 -10.08 -4.06 -6.42
C MET A 95 -11.30 -3.72 -7.30
N GLY A 96 -11.17 -3.76 -8.60
CA GLY A 96 -12.22 -3.38 -9.54
C GLY A 96 -13.29 -4.45 -9.75
N ALA A 97 -13.78 -4.59 -11.00
CA ALA A 97 -14.79 -5.57 -11.39
C ALA A 97 -14.33 -7.00 -11.11
N ARG A 98 -15.28 -7.85 -10.71
CA ARG A 98 -15.11 -9.29 -10.58
C ARG A 98 -16.06 -9.95 -11.53
N ALA A 99 -15.53 -10.47 -12.62
CA ALA A 99 -16.34 -11.11 -13.65
C ALA A 99 -15.51 -12.19 -14.36
N PRO A 100 -16.15 -13.14 -15.05
CA PRO A 100 -15.51 -14.00 -16.04
C PRO A 100 -14.77 -13.17 -17.09
N PHE A 101 -13.69 -13.70 -17.64
CA PHE A 101 -12.83 -12.97 -18.57
C PHE A 101 -13.58 -12.34 -19.75
N HIS A 102 -14.50 -13.08 -20.36
CA HIS A 102 -15.25 -12.63 -21.54
C HIS A 102 -16.33 -11.57 -21.24
N GLU A 103 -16.62 -11.33 -19.97
CA GLU A 103 -17.55 -10.28 -19.51
C GLU A 103 -16.84 -8.98 -19.10
N LEU A 104 -15.49 -9.02 -18.94
CA LEU A 104 -14.71 -7.83 -18.66
C LEU A 104 -14.61 -6.97 -19.92
N ARG A 105 -15.04 -5.72 -19.80
CA ARG A 105 -15.01 -4.73 -20.88
C ARG A 105 -13.68 -3.99 -20.92
N ASP A 106 -13.37 -3.33 -22.01
CA ASP A 106 -12.15 -2.54 -22.16
C ASP A 106 -12.03 -1.46 -21.09
N GLU A 107 -13.17 -0.85 -20.68
CA GLU A 107 -13.18 0.16 -19.62
C GLU A 107 -12.76 -0.41 -18.26
N ASP A 108 -13.03 -1.68 -17.99
CA ASP A 108 -12.58 -2.35 -16.78
C ASP A 108 -11.05 -2.51 -16.78
N TRP A 109 -10.46 -2.86 -17.92
CA TRP A 109 -9.01 -2.95 -18.13
C TRP A 109 -8.34 -1.58 -18.04
N GLU A 110 -8.90 -0.55 -18.67
CA GLU A 110 -8.41 0.83 -18.58
C GLU A 110 -8.45 1.36 -17.14
N ARG A 111 -9.50 1.01 -16.39
CA ARG A 111 -9.62 1.36 -14.98
C ARG A 111 -8.51 0.73 -14.14
N TYR A 112 -8.21 -0.56 -14.33
CA TYR A 112 -7.09 -1.22 -13.65
C TYR A 112 -5.75 -0.62 -14.06
N PHE A 113 -5.55 -0.37 -15.34
CA PHE A 113 -4.36 0.30 -15.84
C PHE A 113 -4.16 1.64 -15.14
N ARG A 114 -5.17 2.50 -15.18
CA ARG A 114 -5.10 3.85 -14.65
C ARG A 114 -4.94 3.90 -13.12
N TYR A 115 -5.80 3.19 -12.38
CA TYR A 115 -5.88 3.30 -10.93
C TYR A 115 -5.00 2.32 -10.16
N SER A 116 -4.39 1.34 -10.80
CA SER A 116 -3.39 0.47 -10.17
C SER A 116 -2.00 0.76 -10.72
N LEU A 117 -1.74 0.43 -11.99
CA LEU A 117 -0.39 0.49 -12.54
C LEU A 117 0.11 1.93 -12.69
N MET A 118 -0.68 2.82 -13.32
CA MET A 118 -0.21 4.17 -13.62
C MET A 118 0.00 5.03 -12.38
N ILE A 119 -0.74 4.82 -11.30
CA ILE A 119 -0.46 5.45 -10.01
C ILE A 119 0.93 5.03 -9.52
N ALA A 120 1.27 3.74 -9.55
CA ALA A 120 2.58 3.26 -9.12
C ALA A 120 3.71 3.80 -10.03
N VAL A 121 3.49 3.81 -11.35
CA VAL A 121 4.45 4.35 -12.34
C VAL A 121 4.70 5.84 -12.07
N ALA A 122 3.65 6.65 -11.96
CA ALA A 122 3.77 8.09 -11.76
C ALA A 122 4.39 8.42 -10.39
N ALA A 123 4.02 7.70 -9.33
CA ALA A 123 4.61 7.87 -8.00
C ALA A 123 6.11 7.58 -7.99
N CYS A 124 6.53 6.47 -8.59
CA CYS A 124 7.95 6.13 -8.70
C CYS A 124 8.73 7.14 -9.57
N ARG A 125 8.15 7.55 -10.70
CA ARG A 125 8.77 8.54 -11.60
C ARG A 125 9.03 9.87 -10.90
N ALA A 126 8.07 10.34 -10.11
CA ALA A 126 8.21 11.59 -9.36
C ALA A 126 9.17 11.46 -8.17
N ALA A 127 9.09 10.34 -7.41
CA ALA A 127 9.81 10.22 -6.15
C ALA A 127 11.25 9.75 -6.29
N ILE A 128 11.57 8.85 -7.23
CA ILE A 128 12.92 8.26 -7.35
C ILE A 128 14.03 9.30 -7.50
N PRO A 129 13.90 10.37 -8.31
CA PRO A 129 14.93 11.40 -8.38
C PRO A 129 15.23 12.06 -7.04
N GLU A 130 14.24 12.24 -6.16
CA GLU A 130 14.42 12.78 -4.82
C GLU A 130 15.04 11.74 -3.87
N LEU A 131 14.63 10.48 -4.00
CA LEU A 131 15.17 9.37 -3.20
C LEU A 131 16.65 9.07 -3.51
N CYS A 132 17.12 9.36 -4.73
CA CYS A 132 18.54 9.25 -5.10
C CYS A 132 19.42 10.34 -4.46
N LYS A 133 18.82 11.42 -3.93
CA LYS A 133 19.57 12.53 -3.29
C LYS A 133 19.85 12.27 -1.80
N VAL A 134 19.26 11.25 -1.22
CA VAL A 134 19.36 10.94 0.22
C VAL A 134 19.96 9.56 0.43
N GLU A 135 20.57 9.36 1.58
CA GLU A 135 21.06 8.03 1.99
C GLU A 135 19.87 7.14 2.37
N GLY A 136 19.84 5.93 1.81
CA GLY A 136 18.87 4.88 2.16
C GLY A 136 17.47 5.11 1.62
N GLY A 137 17.32 5.79 0.49
CA GLY A 137 16.04 5.97 -0.19
C GLY A 137 15.30 4.64 -0.38
N ALA A 138 13.98 4.60 -0.08
CA ALA A 138 13.23 3.35 -0.14
C ALA A 138 11.83 3.51 -0.72
N VAL A 139 11.42 2.53 -1.53
CA VAL A 139 10.07 2.45 -2.12
C VAL A 139 9.42 1.13 -1.74
N VAL A 140 8.16 1.18 -1.31
CA VAL A 140 7.30 0.00 -1.13
C VAL A 140 6.06 0.15 -2.01
N LEU A 141 5.89 -0.79 -2.93
CA LEU A 141 4.72 -0.90 -3.80
C LEU A 141 3.78 -2.00 -3.31
N THR A 142 2.51 -1.92 -3.71
CA THR A 142 1.51 -2.92 -3.34
C THR A 142 1.05 -3.73 -4.56
N SER A 143 1.39 -5.01 -4.56
CA SER A 143 0.87 -6.04 -5.46
C SER A 143 -0.34 -6.76 -4.82
N ALA A 144 -0.47 -8.05 -4.99
CA ALA A 144 -1.53 -8.87 -4.40
C ALA A 144 -1.11 -10.34 -4.25
N TYR A 145 -1.65 -11.03 -3.23
CA TYR A 145 -1.46 -12.47 -3.05
C TYR A 145 -1.88 -13.29 -4.30
N SER A 146 -2.87 -12.78 -5.05
CA SER A 146 -3.41 -13.47 -6.24
C SER A 146 -2.40 -13.67 -7.38
N LEU A 147 -1.19 -13.15 -7.27
CA LEU A 147 -0.09 -13.49 -8.16
C LEU A 147 0.34 -14.95 -7.99
N ARG A 148 0.17 -15.51 -6.81
CA ARG A 148 0.51 -16.90 -6.49
C ARG A 148 -0.74 -17.77 -6.45
N ALA A 149 -1.77 -17.33 -5.75
CA ALA A 149 -3.06 -18.00 -5.64
C ALA A 149 -4.05 -17.41 -6.67
N GLN A 150 -3.92 -17.81 -7.93
CA GLN A 150 -4.70 -17.27 -9.04
C GLN A 150 -6.21 -17.40 -8.79
N LYS A 151 -6.95 -16.31 -9.01
CA LYS A 151 -8.42 -16.27 -8.89
C LYS A 151 -9.02 -15.82 -10.23
N PRO A 152 -9.74 -16.71 -10.95
CA PRO A 152 -10.27 -16.40 -12.29
C PRO A 152 -11.07 -15.10 -12.34
N ALA A 153 -11.91 -14.83 -11.34
CA ALA A 153 -12.70 -13.59 -11.27
C ALA A 153 -11.89 -12.31 -10.99
N LEU A 154 -10.58 -12.43 -10.75
CA LEU A 154 -9.67 -11.29 -10.48
C LEU A 154 -8.64 -11.12 -11.61
N ILE A 155 -8.85 -11.69 -12.78
CA ILE A 155 -7.82 -11.74 -13.85
C ILE A 155 -7.30 -10.34 -14.22
N GLY A 156 -8.16 -9.34 -14.44
CA GLY A 156 -7.75 -7.98 -14.78
C GLY A 156 -6.96 -7.32 -13.62
N TYR A 157 -7.45 -7.45 -12.40
CA TYR A 157 -6.76 -6.95 -11.22
C TYR A 157 -5.37 -7.59 -11.05
N THR A 158 -5.30 -8.93 -11.13
CA THR A 158 -4.06 -9.68 -10.93
C THR A 158 -3.02 -9.35 -12.02
N ALA A 159 -3.45 -9.18 -13.28
CA ALA A 159 -2.55 -8.82 -14.38
C ALA A 159 -1.79 -7.51 -14.08
N PHE A 160 -2.48 -6.45 -13.66
CA PHE A 160 -1.82 -5.18 -13.34
C PHE A 160 -1.03 -5.23 -12.02
N LYS A 161 -1.46 -6.04 -11.05
CA LYS A 161 -0.66 -6.28 -9.83
C LYS A 161 0.62 -7.07 -10.12
N ALA A 162 0.62 -7.97 -11.10
CA ALA A 162 1.82 -8.63 -11.60
C ALA A 162 2.77 -7.64 -12.28
N ALA A 163 2.23 -6.72 -13.09
CA ALA A 163 3.02 -5.67 -13.72
C ALA A 163 3.73 -4.78 -12.67
N ILE A 164 3.06 -4.43 -11.56
CA ILE A 164 3.66 -3.67 -10.45
C ILE A 164 4.80 -4.47 -9.79
N ALA A 165 4.63 -5.76 -9.53
CA ALA A 165 5.67 -6.60 -8.94
C ALA A 165 6.91 -6.71 -9.85
N SER A 166 6.69 -6.89 -11.16
CA SER A 166 7.75 -6.88 -12.17
C SER A 166 8.46 -5.53 -12.24
N MET A 167 7.71 -4.42 -12.24
CA MET A 167 8.26 -3.06 -12.21
C MET A 167 9.13 -2.84 -10.97
N ALA A 168 8.68 -3.24 -9.78
CA ALA A 168 9.44 -3.11 -8.54
C ALA A 168 10.81 -3.78 -8.65
N LYS A 169 10.87 -5.00 -9.21
CA LYS A 169 12.14 -5.73 -9.42
C LYS A 169 13.07 -5.01 -10.39
N ASN A 170 12.54 -4.47 -11.47
CA ASN A 170 13.33 -3.73 -12.44
C ASN A 170 13.85 -2.41 -11.85
N LEU A 171 13.02 -1.64 -11.13
CA LEU A 171 13.45 -0.42 -10.45
C LEU A 171 14.54 -0.69 -9.40
N ALA A 172 14.43 -1.79 -8.64
CA ALA A 172 15.46 -2.20 -7.69
C ALA A 172 16.81 -2.42 -8.36
N LYS A 173 16.82 -3.06 -9.54
CA LYS A 173 18.05 -3.27 -10.33
C LYS A 173 18.59 -1.97 -10.92
N THR A 174 17.71 -1.09 -11.38
CA THR A 174 18.09 0.17 -12.04
C THR A 174 18.70 1.17 -11.06
N TYR A 175 18.10 1.31 -9.88
CA TYR A 175 18.44 2.37 -8.92
C TYR A 175 19.19 1.88 -7.67
N GLY A 176 19.47 0.58 -7.56
CA GLY A 176 20.20 0.00 -6.42
C GLY A 176 21.59 0.59 -6.23
N SER A 177 22.34 0.80 -7.32
CA SER A 177 23.67 1.43 -7.28
C SER A 177 23.62 2.93 -6.90
N GLN A 178 22.45 3.55 -6.97
CA GLN A 178 22.20 4.93 -6.54
C GLN A 178 21.63 4.99 -5.11
N GLY A 179 21.68 3.88 -4.35
CA GLY A 179 21.24 3.82 -2.96
C GLY A 179 19.73 3.67 -2.74
N VAL A 180 18.92 3.49 -3.80
CA VAL A 180 17.47 3.35 -3.69
C VAL A 180 17.07 1.87 -3.66
N ARG A 181 16.36 1.46 -2.60
CA ARG A 181 15.76 0.13 -2.49
C ARG A 181 14.30 0.18 -2.93
N VAL A 182 13.87 -0.81 -3.70
CA VAL A 182 12.48 -0.91 -4.15
C VAL A 182 11.97 -2.32 -3.85
N ASN A 183 10.93 -2.42 -3.04
CA ASN A 183 10.29 -3.68 -2.68
C ASN A 183 8.79 -3.63 -2.96
N CYS A 184 8.17 -4.79 -2.97
CA CYS A 184 6.75 -4.93 -3.18
C CYS A 184 6.15 -5.81 -2.07
N ILE A 185 4.97 -5.48 -1.58
CA ILE A 185 4.19 -6.34 -0.72
C ILE A 185 3.04 -6.98 -1.50
N ALA A 186 2.62 -8.17 -1.11
CA ALA A 186 1.47 -8.89 -1.65
C ALA A 186 0.48 -9.21 -0.52
N PRO A 187 -0.48 -8.30 -0.23
CA PRO A 187 -1.47 -8.50 0.80
C PRO A 187 -2.45 -9.63 0.45
N GLY A 188 -2.83 -10.43 1.45
CA GLY A 188 -3.89 -11.42 1.38
C GLY A 188 -5.26 -10.88 1.75
N VAL A 189 -5.99 -11.66 2.56
CA VAL A 189 -7.30 -11.27 3.10
C VAL A 189 -7.11 -10.24 4.21
N ILE A 190 -7.76 -9.09 4.06
CA ILE A 190 -7.64 -7.94 4.97
C ILE A 190 -8.97 -7.73 5.67
N GLU A 191 -8.94 -7.37 6.95
CA GLU A 191 -10.10 -6.92 7.70
C GLU A 191 -10.80 -5.73 6.99
N LYS A 192 -12.06 -5.56 7.29
CA LYS A 192 -12.89 -4.41 6.86
C LYS A 192 -13.19 -3.54 8.08
N ASP A 193 -13.95 -2.48 7.85
CA ASP A 193 -14.48 -1.68 8.95
C ASP A 193 -15.37 -2.52 9.91
N VAL A 194 -15.56 -1.99 11.12
CA VAL A 194 -16.30 -2.66 12.21
C VAL A 194 -17.72 -3.00 11.82
N GLN A 195 -18.41 -2.11 11.10
CA GLN A 195 -19.79 -2.35 10.68
C GLN A 195 -19.89 -3.56 9.75
N ASN A 196 -19.02 -3.65 8.74
CA ASN A 196 -18.97 -4.80 7.84
C ASN A 196 -18.65 -6.10 8.59
N SER A 197 -17.74 -6.05 9.57
CA SER A 197 -17.39 -7.22 10.39
C SER A 197 -18.57 -7.71 11.21
N ARG A 198 -19.35 -6.82 11.82
CA ARG A 198 -20.56 -7.18 12.58
C ARG A 198 -21.65 -7.80 11.70
N GLU A 199 -21.93 -7.22 10.55
CA GLU A 199 -22.91 -7.75 9.60
C GLU A 199 -22.53 -9.16 9.14
N LEU A 200 -21.26 -9.38 8.80
CA LEU A 200 -20.74 -10.70 8.43
C LEU A 200 -20.76 -11.69 9.61
N ALA A 201 -20.41 -11.25 10.82
CA ALA A 201 -20.46 -12.08 12.02
C ALA A 201 -21.87 -12.60 12.28
N GLN A 202 -22.88 -11.74 12.20
CA GLN A 202 -24.29 -12.11 12.31
C GLN A 202 -24.71 -13.08 11.19
N ARG A 203 -24.36 -12.76 9.93
CA ARG A 203 -24.69 -13.59 8.77
C ARG A 203 -24.14 -15.02 8.85
N TYR A 204 -22.93 -15.19 9.38
CA TYR A 204 -22.24 -16.49 9.40
C TYR A 204 -22.24 -17.18 10.75
N GLY A 205 -22.76 -16.53 11.80
CA GLY A 205 -22.82 -17.10 13.17
C GLY A 205 -21.41 -17.29 13.77
N VAL A 206 -20.50 -16.36 13.57
CA VAL A 206 -19.11 -16.44 14.06
C VAL A 206 -18.72 -15.16 14.79
N ALA A 207 -17.58 -15.19 15.51
CA ALA A 207 -17.01 -14.00 16.14
C ALA A 207 -16.56 -12.97 15.07
N GLU A 208 -16.59 -11.67 15.42
CA GLU A 208 -16.28 -10.57 14.50
C GLU A 208 -14.90 -10.72 13.85
N GLU A 209 -13.90 -11.19 14.60
CA GLU A 209 -12.52 -11.39 14.12
C GLU A 209 -12.43 -12.45 13.01
N ARG A 210 -13.37 -13.41 13.01
CA ARG A 210 -13.44 -14.48 12.00
C ARG A 210 -14.35 -14.15 10.83
N ALA A 211 -15.20 -13.15 10.97
CA ALA A 211 -16.29 -12.87 10.04
C ALA A 211 -15.80 -12.64 8.61
N ARG A 212 -14.73 -11.87 8.43
CA ARG A 212 -14.13 -11.62 7.11
C ARG A 212 -13.50 -12.85 6.48
N TYR A 213 -12.85 -13.70 7.28
CA TYR A 213 -12.32 -14.99 6.83
C TYR A 213 -13.44 -15.92 6.38
N GLU A 214 -14.49 -16.07 7.19
CA GLU A 214 -15.65 -16.91 6.84
C GLU A 214 -16.33 -16.43 5.56
N TYR A 215 -16.45 -15.14 5.37
CA TYR A 215 -16.96 -14.57 4.12
C TYR A 215 -16.12 -15.00 2.91
N VAL A 216 -14.80 -14.82 2.94
CA VAL A 216 -13.96 -15.17 1.78
C VAL A 216 -13.88 -16.68 1.57
N ARG A 217 -13.91 -17.45 2.64
CA ARG A 217 -13.91 -18.93 2.59
C ARG A 217 -15.19 -19.46 1.95
N ARG A 218 -16.35 -19.02 2.43
CA ARG A 218 -17.66 -19.54 1.97
C ARG A 218 -18.05 -19.02 0.59
N GLU A 219 -17.79 -17.74 0.30
CA GLU A 219 -18.24 -17.11 -0.94
C GLU A 219 -17.23 -17.26 -2.09
N PHE A 220 -15.94 -17.46 -1.79
CA PHE A 220 -14.89 -17.51 -2.81
C PHE A 220 -13.98 -18.73 -2.72
N GLY A 221 -14.25 -19.67 -1.82
CA GLY A 221 -13.42 -20.87 -1.64
C GLY A 221 -11.97 -20.55 -1.26
N MET A 222 -11.73 -19.42 -0.57
CA MET A 222 -10.37 -18.99 -0.20
C MET A 222 -10.00 -19.52 1.18
N GLU A 223 -8.97 -20.33 1.26
CA GLU A 223 -8.41 -20.76 2.54
C GLU A 223 -7.26 -19.85 2.96
N VAL A 224 -7.18 -19.61 4.29
CA VAL A 224 -6.11 -18.84 4.93
C VAL A 224 -5.59 -19.71 6.09
N ALA A 225 -4.31 -20.08 6.08
CA ALA A 225 -3.74 -20.99 7.07
C ALA A 225 -3.90 -20.48 8.52
N LEU A 226 -3.82 -19.17 8.73
CA LEU A 226 -4.07 -18.55 10.04
C LEU A 226 -5.56 -18.44 10.40
N ALA A 227 -6.48 -18.90 9.55
CA ALA A 227 -7.92 -18.92 9.75
C ALA A 227 -8.56 -17.59 10.19
N ARG A 228 -7.98 -16.47 9.76
CA ARG A 228 -8.49 -15.11 10.01
C ARG A 228 -8.03 -14.13 8.92
N ALA A 229 -8.67 -12.98 8.84
CA ALA A 229 -8.15 -11.85 8.09
C ALA A 229 -6.96 -11.20 8.82
N GLY A 230 -6.06 -10.60 8.07
CA GLY A 230 -5.00 -9.76 8.62
C GLY A 230 -5.54 -8.40 9.04
N ARG A 231 -5.09 -7.88 10.19
CA ARG A 231 -5.39 -6.53 10.64
C ARG A 231 -4.54 -5.52 9.88
N HIS A 232 -5.02 -4.31 9.67
CA HIS A 232 -4.28 -3.28 8.93
C HIS A 232 -2.87 -3.03 9.48
N ALA A 233 -2.67 -3.10 10.80
CA ALA A 233 -1.36 -2.96 11.44
C ALA A 233 -0.37 -4.06 11.01
N GLU A 234 -0.84 -5.29 10.79
CA GLU A 234 0.00 -6.41 10.38
C GLU A 234 0.57 -6.26 8.96
N PHE A 235 0.00 -5.35 8.17
CA PHE A 235 0.56 -4.93 6.87
C PHE A 235 1.45 -3.68 7.03
N ALA A 236 1.12 -2.79 7.95
CA ALA A 236 1.87 -1.56 8.19
C ALA A 236 3.28 -1.82 8.75
N ASP A 237 3.42 -2.78 9.66
CA ASP A 237 4.70 -3.13 10.27
C ASP A 237 5.75 -3.59 9.25
N PRO A 238 5.47 -4.56 8.34
CA PRO A 238 6.39 -4.93 7.27
C PRO A 238 6.69 -3.79 6.29
N ILE A 239 5.72 -2.92 6.00
CA ILE A 239 5.94 -1.74 5.15
C ILE A 239 6.95 -0.80 5.81
N ALA A 240 6.77 -0.48 7.10
CA ALA A 240 7.70 0.35 7.85
C ALA A 240 9.11 -0.28 7.91
N PHE A 241 9.19 -1.60 8.14
CA PHE A 241 10.45 -2.33 8.08
C PHE A 241 11.13 -2.19 6.71
N LEU A 242 10.41 -2.42 5.61
CA LEU A 242 10.97 -2.33 4.26
C LEU A 242 11.42 -0.90 3.89
N LEU A 243 10.79 0.13 4.44
CA LEU A 243 11.19 1.53 4.29
C LEU A 243 12.40 1.90 5.16
N SER A 244 12.69 1.14 6.19
CA SER A 244 13.68 1.44 7.21
C SER A 244 15.11 1.04 6.83
N ALA A 245 16.10 1.56 7.57
CA ALA A 245 17.50 1.16 7.47
C ALA A 245 17.72 -0.32 7.85
N ARG A 246 16.81 -0.93 8.62
CA ARG A 246 16.89 -2.36 8.99
C ARG A 246 16.70 -3.30 7.81
N ALA A 247 16.09 -2.82 6.72
CA ALA A 247 15.97 -3.55 5.46
C ALA A 247 17.07 -3.18 4.43
N SER A 248 18.23 -2.70 4.87
CA SER A 248 19.30 -2.17 3.99
C SER A 248 19.78 -3.17 2.93
N TYR A 249 19.66 -4.47 3.18
CA TYR A 249 20.02 -5.51 2.20
C TYR A 249 18.83 -6.20 1.54
N VAL A 250 17.62 -5.59 1.66
CA VAL A 250 16.38 -6.10 1.06
C VAL A 250 15.94 -5.16 -0.06
N THR A 251 16.10 -5.61 -1.32
CA THR A 251 15.63 -4.88 -2.50
C THR A 251 15.16 -5.85 -3.59
N GLY A 252 14.16 -5.45 -4.36
CA GLY A 252 13.55 -6.28 -5.40
C GLY A 252 12.76 -7.47 -4.86
N ALA A 253 12.41 -7.49 -3.58
CA ALA A 253 11.61 -8.54 -2.97
C ALA A 253 10.10 -8.33 -3.26
N LEU A 254 9.39 -9.45 -3.37
CA LEU A 254 7.94 -9.51 -3.25
C LEU A 254 7.64 -10.24 -1.93
N LEU A 255 7.19 -9.49 -0.92
CA LEU A 255 6.87 -10.02 0.41
C LEU A 255 5.38 -10.33 0.51
N ASN A 256 5.03 -11.59 0.65
CA ASN A 256 3.66 -11.99 0.93
C ASN A 256 3.31 -11.71 2.40
N ILE A 257 2.18 -11.02 2.59
CA ILE A 257 1.58 -10.75 3.90
C ILE A 257 0.13 -11.23 3.79
N ASP A 258 -0.07 -12.53 3.82
CA ASP A 258 -1.32 -13.15 3.37
C ASP A 258 -1.87 -14.21 4.35
N GLY A 259 -1.20 -14.43 5.48
CA GLY A 259 -1.61 -15.41 6.48
C GLY A 259 -1.60 -16.85 5.96
N GLY A 260 -0.83 -17.13 4.90
CA GLY A 260 -0.86 -18.42 4.22
C GLY A 260 -2.14 -18.60 3.40
N THR A 261 -2.56 -17.56 2.68
CA THR A 261 -3.68 -17.68 1.73
C THR A 261 -3.32 -18.68 0.64
N ASP A 262 -4.23 -19.58 0.34
CA ASP A 262 -4.10 -20.75 -0.53
C ASP A 262 -3.10 -20.58 -1.70
N PHE A 263 -2.29 -21.62 -1.86
CA PHE A 263 -1.24 -21.70 -2.88
C PHE A 263 -1.69 -22.53 -4.07
#